data_a82f3f2775f5b83b3a429ec4ba4686cd
#
_entry.id   a82f3f2775f5b83b3a429ec4ba4686cd
#
_cell.length_a   1.000
_cell.length_b   1.000
_cell.length_c   1.000
_cell.angle_alpha   90.00
_cell.angle_beta   90.00
_cell.angle_gamma   90.00
#
_symmetry.space_group_name_H-M   'P 1'
#
loop_
_entity.id
_entity.type
_entity.pdbx_description
1 polymer ?
#
loop_
_entity_poly.entity_id
_entity_poly.type
_entity_poly.pdbx_seq_one_letter_code
_entity_poly.pdbx_strand_id
1 'polypeptide(L)'
;MKKILILKIVILLNIVFLCFKAFSDDAIKIGLLVPLSGKNEALGKSIIKASLLAINKINDERIVVIPKDTKNNPYTALLAAQELKNKGVKIIIGPVFNENLKNLHKIEGVTFLSFTNKIIENPKNVIAGGINAVSQLQTMNEFLKSKEIENLLILVPESNFRKEIDEAITKSKIKSKRVYFYNTNPTKLTKQIEEVTKYKERKRNLESEIERLKKEDEEKNSNLIKKLEKRDTLGKIGYDSILIADFNEGLKSVLTSLLYTDVNPKKIYLTTLNQWFDKSLIDLSSLHPIYFPSVNKELFQEFVQEYKKNYFSSPDEISFISYDLIGLTYYLIRKNDFIVDDKLFMNKNKFKGKVGEFQISKNKIRHKLKIYKIENKSIEEIF
;
A
#
# COMPACT_ATOMS: atom_id res chain seq x y z
N MET A 1 -55.53 3.77 -46.80
CA MET A 1 -55.20 3.56 -45.40
C MET A 1 -53.89 2.78 -45.17
N LYS A 2 -53.63 1.63 -45.78
CA LYS A 2 -52.41 0.81 -45.57
C LYS A 2 -51.09 1.57 -45.90
N LYS A 3 -51.03 2.36 -46.96
CA LYS A 3 -49.80 3.13 -47.33
C LYS A 3 -49.42 4.25 -46.34
N ILE A 4 -50.44 4.88 -45.72
CA ILE A 4 -50.19 5.91 -44.69
C ILE A 4 -49.69 5.29 -43.36
N LEU A 5 -50.15 4.07 -43.04
CA LEU A 5 -49.71 3.33 -41.84
C LEU A 5 -48.24 2.89 -41.99
N ILE A 6 -47.87 2.39 -43.19
CA ILE A 6 -46.48 1.99 -43.48
C ILE A 6 -45.56 3.18 -43.40
N LEU A 7 -45.93 4.35 -43.96
CA LEU A 7 -45.13 5.56 -43.89
C LEU A 7 -44.92 6.05 -42.45
N LYS A 8 -45.95 5.97 -41.59
CA LYS A 8 -45.83 6.31 -40.17
C LYS A 8 -44.91 5.35 -39.42
N ILE A 9 -44.94 4.06 -39.72
CA ILE A 9 -44.06 3.05 -39.12
C ILE A 9 -42.60 3.30 -39.57
N VAL A 10 -42.34 3.60 -40.82
CA VAL A 10 -41.01 3.90 -41.35
C VAL A 10 -40.46 5.18 -40.74
N ILE A 11 -41.27 6.23 -40.55
CA ILE A 11 -40.88 7.47 -39.88
C ILE A 11 -40.58 7.20 -38.37
N LEU A 12 -41.41 6.41 -37.70
CA LEU A 12 -41.20 6.04 -36.28
C LEU A 12 -39.91 5.22 -36.10
N LEU A 13 -39.62 4.25 -37.00
CA LEU A 13 -38.41 3.47 -37.00
C LEU A 13 -37.17 4.36 -37.25
N ASN A 14 -37.24 5.34 -38.14
CA ASN A 14 -36.13 6.28 -38.38
C ASN A 14 -35.90 7.21 -37.19
N ILE A 15 -36.95 7.67 -36.51
CA ILE A 15 -36.82 8.47 -35.28
C ILE A 15 -36.19 7.65 -34.14
N VAL A 16 -36.57 6.38 -34.00
CA VAL A 16 -35.97 5.46 -33.03
C VAL A 16 -34.49 5.19 -33.38
N PHE A 17 -34.16 5.04 -34.69
CA PHE A 17 -32.77 4.87 -35.13
C PHE A 17 -31.92 6.13 -34.98
N LEU A 18 -32.51 7.33 -35.12
CA LEU A 18 -31.85 8.62 -34.86
C LEU A 18 -31.62 8.82 -33.33
N CYS A 19 -32.56 8.40 -32.52
CA CYS A 19 -32.33 8.41 -31.04
C CYS A 19 -31.22 7.46 -30.60
N PHE A 20 -31.00 6.33 -31.28
CA PHE A 20 -29.86 5.43 -30.97
C PHE A 20 -28.50 5.98 -31.47
N LYS A 21 -28.47 6.91 -32.42
CA LYS A 21 -27.23 7.60 -32.86
C LYS A 21 -26.83 8.79 -31.98
N ALA A 22 -27.68 9.26 -31.09
CA ALA A 22 -27.41 10.40 -30.20
C ALA A 22 -26.64 9.99 -28.90
N PHE A 23 -26.28 8.70 -28.70
CA PHE A 23 -25.43 8.32 -27.61
C PHE A 23 -23.95 8.40 -28.04
N SER A 24 -23.44 9.61 -27.93
CA SER A 24 -22.12 9.95 -27.41
C SER A 24 -20.90 9.54 -28.23
N ASP A 25 -20.58 10.34 -29.23
CA ASP A 25 -19.20 10.50 -29.72
C ASP A 25 -18.30 11.28 -28.71
N ASP A 26 -18.94 11.95 -27.74
CA ASP A 26 -18.28 12.80 -26.71
C ASP A 26 -17.95 12.11 -25.40
N ALA A 27 -18.27 10.82 -25.21
CA ALA A 27 -18.00 10.13 -23.95
C ALA A 27 -16.50 9.89 -23.76
N ILE A 28 -15.98 10.33 -22.62
CA ILE A 28 -14.61 10.06 -22.21
C ILE A 28 -14.51 8.61 -21.75
N LYS A 29 -13.75 7.82 -22.49
CA LYS A 29 -13.53 6.40 -22.25
C LYS A 29 -12.31 6.20 -21.36
N ILE A 30 -12.50 5.58 -20.20
CA ILE A 30 -11.44 5.15 -19.30
C ILE A 30 -11.30 3.63 -19.40
N GLY A 31 -10.10 3.14 -19.74
CA GLY A 31 -9.82 1.72 -19.75
C GLY A 31 -9.63 1.18 -18.34
N LEU A 32 -9.98 -0.08 -18.10
CA LEU A 32 -9.72 -0.77 -16.85
C LEU A 32 -9.05 -2.12 -17.13
N LEU A 33 -7.75 -2.24 -16.86
CA LEU A 33 -6.96 -3.47 -17.06
C LEU A 33 -6.87 -4.27 -15.77
N VAL A 34 -7.61 -5.37 -15.67
CA VAL A 34 -7.70 -6.22 -14.48
C VAL A 34 -7.71 -7.70 -14.85
N PRO A 35 -7.30 -8.62 -13.96
CA PRO A 35 -7.40 -10.06 -14.21
C PRO A 35 -8.87 -10.48 -14.05
N LEU A 36 -9.56 -10.85 -15.12
CA LEU A 36 -10.96 -11.28 -15.11
C LEU A 36 -11.10 -12.79 -15.28
N SER A 37 -9.99 -13.51 -15.39
CA SER A 37 -9.93 -14.94 -15.50
C SER A 37 -8.75 -15.52 -14.73
N GLY A 38 -8.80 -16.84 -14.42
CA GLY A 38 -7.74 -17.58 -13.73
C GLY A 38 -7.65 -17.26 -12.23
N LYS A 39 -6.49 -17.52 -11.64
CA LYS A 39 -6.25 -17.47 -10.18
C LYS A 39 -6.67 -16.15 -9.52
N ASN A 40 -6.55 -15.03 -10.22
CA ASN A 40 -6.78 -13.68 -9.68
C ASN A 40 -8.12 -13.08 -10.14
N GLU A 41 -9.05 -13.88 -10.65
CA GLU A 41 -10.35 -13.42 -11.15
C GLU A 41 -11.18 -12.72 -10.07
N ALA A 42 -11.17 -13.24 -8.85
CA ALA A 42 -11.91 -12.64 -7.71
C ALA A 42 -11.44 -11.21 -7.43
N LEU A 43 -10.12 -10.97 -7.45
CA LEU A 43 -9.53 -9.63 -7.30
C LEU A 43 -9.98 -8.70 -8.44
N GLY A 44 -9.92 -9.16 -9.68
CA GLY A 44 -10.35 -8.36 -10.83
C GLY A 44 -11.83 -7.98 -10.76
N LYS A 45 -12.70 -8.93 -10.37
CA LYS A 45 -14.13 -8.67 -10.12
C LYS A 45 -14.35 -7.67 -8.98
N SER A 46 -13.57 -7.76 -7.91
CA SER A 46 -13.63 -6.81 -6.79
C SER A 46 -13.26 -5.39 -7.24
N ILE A 47 -12.23 -5.25 -8.06
CA ILE A 47 -11.81 -3.96 -8.62
C ILE A 47 -12.88 -3.37 -9.54
N ILE A 48 -13.51 -4.17 -10.41
CA ILE A 48 -14.63 -3.69 -11.23
C ILE A 48 -15.77 -3.17 -10.37
N LYS A 49 -16.19 -3.91 -9.36
CA LYS A 49 -17.28 -3.49 -8.45
C LYS A 49 -16.93 -2.17 -7.74
N ALA A 50 -15.70 -2.00 -7.28
CA ALA A 50 -15.23 -0.75 -6.68
C ALA A 50 -15.24 0.41 -7.69
N SER A 51 -14.81 0.16 -8.93
CA SER A 51 -14.89 1.15 -10.02
C SER A 51 -16.33 1.56 -10.30
N LEU A 52 -17.27 0.61 -10.33
CA LEU A 52 -18.69 0.90 -10.53
C LEU A 52 -19.30 1.72 -9.38
N LEU A 53 -18.89 1.46 -8.12
CA LEU A 53 -19.30 2.32 -7.00
C LEU A 53 -18.84 3.77 -7.20
N ALA A 54 -17.60 3.97 -7.66
CA ALA A 54 -17.09 5.31 -7.94
C ALA A 54 -17.87 5.98 -9.07
N ILE A 55 -18.13 5.28 -10.18
CA ILE A 55 -18.91 5.79 -11.30
C ILE A 55 -20.33 6.15 -10.89
N ASN A 56 -21.00 5.28 -10.15
CA ASN A 56 -22.36 5.55 -9.63
C ASN A 56 -22.37 6.79 -8.71
N LYS A 57 -21.33 6.99 -7.91
CA LYS A 57 -21.20 8.18 -7.06
C LYS A 57 -20.92 9.46 -7.84
N ILE A 58 -20.14 9.37 -8.91
CA ILE A 58 -19.86 10.47 -9.85
C ILE A 58 -21.14 10.89 -10.56
N ASN A 59 -21.95 9.92 -11.00
CA ASN A 59 -23.21 10.12 -11.69
C ASN A 59 -23.12 11.09 -12.89
N ASP A 60 -22.11 10.87 -13.74
CA ASP A 60 -21.86 11.67 -14.95
C ASP A 60 -21.78 10.74 -16.16
N GLU A 61 -22.78 10.82 -17.05
CA GLU A 61 -22.91 9.96 -18.24
C GLU A 61 -21.80 10.16 -19.28
N ARG A 62 -21.02 11.25 -19.16
CA ARG A 62 -19.87 11.52 -20.03
C ARG A 62 -18.69 10.61 -19.77
N ILE A 63 -18.69 9.84 -18.68
CA ILE A 63 -17.58 8.95 -18.31
C ILE A 63 -18.01 7.50 -18.48
N VAL A 64 -17.27 6.76 -19.30
CA VAL A 64 -17.49 5.33 -19.55
C VAL A 64 -16.25 4.53 -19.18
N VAL A 65 -16.39 3.52 -18.34
CA VAL A 65 -15.30 2.59 -17.98
C VAL A 65 -15.39 1.32 -18.81
N ILE A 66 -14.30 0.97 -19.49
CA ILE A 66 -14.21 -0.22 -20.36
C ILE A 66 -13.24 -1.23 -19.76
N PRO A 67 -13.74 -2.30 -19.12
CA PRO A 67 -12.91 -3.35 -18.57
C PRO A 67 -12.32 -4.26 -19.64
N LYS A 68 -11.08 -4.71 -19.43
CA LYS A 68 -10.38 -5.68 -20.24
C LYS A 68 -9.61 -6.65 -19.37
N ASP A 69 -9.65 -7.95 -19.75
CA ASP A 69 -8.95 -9.01 -19.05
C ASP A 69 -7.46 -9.03 -19.38
N THR A 70 -6.62 -8.93 -18.36
CA THR A 70 -5.18 -9.08 -18.49
C THR A 70 -4.73 -10.54 -18.44
N LYS A 71 -5.59 -11.46 -17.98
CA LYS A 71 -5.25 -12.88 -17.66
C LYS A 71 -4.02 -13.00 -16.76
N ASN A 72 -3.68 -11.93 -16.04
CA ASN A 72 -2.42 -11.78 -15.30
C ASN A 72 -1.17 -12.15 -16.15
N ASN A 73 -1.17 -11.72 -17.40
CA ASN A 73 -0.11 -12.01 -18.36
C ASN A 73 0.34 -10.72 -19.07
N PRO A 74 1.64 -10.42 -19.12
CA PRO A 74 2.17 -9.18 -19.72
C PRO A 74 1.81 -8.99 -21.20
N TYR A 75 1.78 -10.07 -21.95
CA TYR A 75 1.44 -10.02 -23.38
C TYR A 75 -0.06 -9.73 -23.59
N THR A 76 -0.92 -10.42 -22.85
CA THR A 76 -2.37 -10.17 -22.88
C THR A 76 -2.69 -8.75 -22.42
N ALA A 77 -2.02 -8.25 -21.36
CA ALA A 77 -2.17 -6.89 -20.89
C ALA A 77 -1.80 -5.86 -21.99
N LEU A 78 -0.71 -6.10 -22.72
CA LEU A 78 -0.29 -5.25 -23.83
C LEU A 78 -1.32 -5.24 -24.96
N LEU A 79 -1.82 -6.41 -25.40
CA LEU A 79 -2.86 -6.49 -26.44
C LEU A 79 -4.16 -5.80 -26.00
N ALA A 80 -4.60 -6.03 -24.76
CA ALA A 80 -5.79 -5.39 -24.21
C ALA A 80 -5.64 -3.86 -24.13
N ALA A 81 -4.44 -3.36 -23.78
CA ALA A 81 -4.14 -1.92 -23.81
C ALA A 81 -4.18 -1.36 -25.24
N GLN A 82 -3.65 -2.09 -26.23
CA GLN A 82 -3.72 -1.65 -27.63
C GLN A 82 -5.15 -1.61 -28.15
N GLU A 83 -5.99 -2.60 -27.81
CA GLU A 83 -7.41 -2.58 -28.16
C GLU A 83 -8.15 -1.38 -27.54
N LEU A 84 -7.85 -1.03 -26.28
CA LEU A 84 -8.41 0.14 -25.63
C LEU A 84 -7.96 1.44 -26.33
N LYS A 85 -6.68 1.57 -26.66
CA LYS A 85 -6.15 2.70 -27.42
C LYS A 85 -6.88 2.86 -28.77
N ASN A 86 -7.08 1.76 -29.50
CA ASN A 86 -7.78 1.77 -30.79
C ASN A 86 -9.25 2.21 -30.67
N LYS A 87 -9.86 2.12 -29.47
CA LYS A 87 -11.19 2.65 -29.13
C LYS A 87 -11.16 4.09 -28.66
N GLY A 88 -10.03 4.79 -28.78
CA GLY A 88 -9.84 6.18 -28.38
C GLY A 88 -9.58 6.38 -26.89
N VAL A 89 -9.26 5.31 -26.13
CA VAL A 89 -8.92 5.43 -24.70
C VAL A 89 -7.54 6.04 -24.53
N LYS A 90 -7.45 7.14 -23.80
CA LYS A 90 -6.18 7.83 -23.45
C LYS A 90 -5.73 7.56 -22.01
N ILE A 91 -6.63 7.15 -21.13
CA ILE A 91 -6.33 6.84 -19.72
C ILE A 91 -6.77 5.41 -19.43
N ILE A 92 -5.86 4.62 -18.87
CA ILE A 92 -6.12 3.25 -18.48
C ILE A 92 -5.77 3.08 -17.00
N ILE A 93 -6.75 2.66 -16.20
CA ILE A 93 -6.53 2.26 -14.80
C ILE A 93 -6.13 0.79 -14.78
N GLY A 94 -5.01 0.50 -14.16
CA GLY A 94 -4.35 -0.80 -14.23
C GLY A 94 -3.05 -0.77 -15.02
N PRO A 95 -2.43 -1.92 -15.21
CA PRO A 95 -2.77 -3.23 -14.65
C PRO A 95 -2.51 -3.32 -13.15
N VAL A 96 -2.96 -4.45 -12.55
CA VAL A 96 -2.83 -4.69 -11.11
C VAL A 96 -1.41 -5.06 -10.73
N PHE A 97 -0.85 -6.04 -11.41
CA PHE A 97 0.46 -6.62 -11.07
C PHE A 97 1.58 -5.95 -11.85
N ASN A 98 2.70 -5.72 -11.16
CA ASN A 98 3.88 -5.06 -11.72
C ASN A 98 4.44 -5.77 -12.97
N GLU A 99 4.39 -7.09 -13.01
CA GLU A 99 4.87 -7.89 -14.16
C GLU A 99 4.12 -7.54 -15.46
N ASN A 100 2.84 -7.14 -15.33
CA ASN A 100 2.00 -6.77 -16.47
C ASN A 100 2.30 -5.34 -16.97
N LEU A 101 3.18 -4.57 -16.32
CA LEU A 101 3.67 -3.27 -16.81
C LEU A 101 4.70 -3.41 -17.93
N LYS A 102 5.29 -4.59 -18.05
CA LYS A 102 6.31 -4.86 -19.05
C LYS A 102 5.78 -4.58 -20.46
N ASN A 103 6.55 -3.78 -21.21
CA ASN A 103 6.21 -3.34 -22.57
C ASN A 103 5.08 -2.31 -22.73
N LEU A 104 4.42 -1.83 -21.67
CA LEU A 104 3.37 -0.79 -21.80
C LEU A 104 3.92 0.54 -22.34
N HIS A 105 5.23 0.79 -22.24
CA HIS A 105 5.87 1.93 -22.89
C HIS A 105 5.71 1.98 -24.42
N LYS A 106 5.37 0.83 -25.05
CA LYS A 106 5.09 0.74 -26.47
C LYS A 106 3.71 1.33 -26.85
N ILE A 107 2.84 1.56 -25.87
CA ILE A 107 1.51 2.15 -26.08
C ILE A 107 1.62 3.67 -25.89
N GLU A 108 2.04 4.35 -26.96
CA GLU A 108 2.16 5.81 -26.94
C GLU A 108 0.80 6.52 -26.88
N GLY A 109 0.75 7.70 -26.27
CA GLY A 109 -0.46 8.52 -26.14
C GLY A 109 -1.48 7.96 -25.13
N VAL A 110 -1.07 7.00 -24.28
CA VAL A 110 -1.89 6.45 -23.20
C VAL A 110 -1.15 6.56 -21.88
N THR A 111 -1.82 7.11 -20.88
CA THR A 111 -1.35 7.13 -19.49
C THR A 111 -1.98 5.99 -18.70
N PHE A 112 -1.15 5.21 -18.01
CA PHE A 112 -1.58 4.12 -17.14
C PHE A 112 -1.52 4.53 -15.68
N LEU A 113 -2.63 4.41 -14.96
CA LEU A 113 -2.71 4.52 -13.50
C LEU A 113 -2.71 3.11 -12.91
N SER A 114 -1.54 2.54 -12.69
CA SER A 114 -1.39 1.16 -12.21
C SER A 114 -1.64 1.04 -10.72
N PHE A 115 -2.15 -0.10 -10.27
CA PHE A 115 -2.29 -0.45 -8.85
C PHE A 115 -0.95 -0.79 -8.17
N THR A 116 0.14 -0.87 -8.93
CA THR A 116 1.46 -1.16 -8.38
C THR A 116 1.87 -0.14 -7.32
N ASN A 117 2.51 -0.64 -6.28
CA ASN A 117 3.18 0.18 -5.27
C ASN A 117 4.68 0.37 -5.55
N LYS A 118 5.21 -0.22 -6.61
CA LYS A 118 6.62 -0.07 -7.02
C LYS A 118 6.89 1.32 -7.58
N ILE A 119 8.07 1.88 -7.23
CA ILE A 119 8.52 3.21 -7.65
C ILE A 119 9.72 3.18 -8.59
N ILE A 120 10.31 2.00 -8.80
CA ILE A 120 11.45 1.77 -9.69
C ILE A 120 11.04 0.97 -10.92
N GLU A 121 11.80 1.13 -12.00
CA GLU A 121 11.65 0.35 -13.24
C GLU A 121 10.26 0.43 -13.90
N ASN A 122 9.46 1.44 -13.55
CA ASN A 122 8.17 1.66 -14.21
C ASN A 122 8.36 2.33 -15.57
N PRO A 123 7.57 1.94 -16.59
CA PRO A 123 7.51 2.66 -17.86
C PRO A 123 7.14 4.14 -17.67
N LYS A 124 7.64 5.05 -18.53
CA LYS A 124 7.44 6.51 -18.39
C LYS A 124 5.98 6.93 -18.42
N ASN A 125 5.12 6.19 -19.11
CA ASN A 125 3.69 6.43 -19.22
C ASN A 125 2.87 5.71 -18.13
N VAL A 126 3.53 5.14 -17.12
CA VAL A 126 2.89 4.47 -15.97
C VAL A 126 3.06 5.30 -14.70
N ILE A 127 1.95 5.59 -14.06
CA ILE A 127 1.86 6.23 -12.74
C ILE A 127 1.49 5.16 -11.73
N ALA A 128 2.35 4.93 -10.73
CA ALA A 128 2.06 4.02 -9.64
C ALA A 128 1.02 4.64 -8.69
N GLY A 129 -0.18 4.05 -8.65
CA GLY A 129 -1.30 4.50 -7.82
C GLY A 129 -1.38 3.80 -6.47
N GLY A 130 -0.66 2.68 -6.29
CA GLY A 130 -0.62 1.95 -5.03
C GLY A 130 0.14 2.68 -3.92
N ILE A 131 -0.08 2.24 -2.67
CA ILE A 131 0.60 2.80 -1.51
C ILE A 131 2.06 2.37 -1.52
N ASN A 132 2.93 3.25 -1.96
CA ASN A 132 4.35 2.96 -2.13
C ASN A 132 5.17 3.16 -0.85
N ALA A 133 6.35 2.54 -0.80
CA ALA A 133 7.24 2.59 0.35
C ALA A 133 7.72 4.01 0.68
N VAL A 134 7.84 4.93 -0.30
CA VAL A 134 8.22 6.32 -0.03
C VAL A 134 7.18 7.02 0.83
N SER A 135 5.89 6.90 0.50
CA SER A 135 4.81 7.51 1.28
C SER A 135 4.78 6.94 2.71
N GLN A 136 4.97 5.64 2.85
CA GLN A 136 5.01 4.95 4.14
C GLN A 136 6.17 5.43 5.00
N LEU A 137 7.38 5.47 4.45
CA LEU A 137 8.58 5.91 5.17
C LEU A 137 8.56 7.42 5.46
N GLN A 138 7.93 8.25 4.62
CA GLN A 138 7.74 9.66 4.92
C GLN A 138 6.85 9.86 6.14
N THR A 139 5.69 9.19 6.18
CA THR A 139 4.79 9.24 7.34
C THR A 139 5.46 8.71 8.60
N MET A 140 6.21 7.60 8.49
CA MET A 140 6.97 7.05 9.62
C MET A 140 8.05 8.03 10.11
N ASN A 141 8.75 8.69 9.20
CA ASN A 141 9.76 9.70 9.55
C ASN A 141 9.17 10.89 10.31
N GLU A 142 7.98 11.38 9.89
CA GLU A 142 7.27 12.44 10.58
C GLU A 142 6.85 12.01 11.99
N PHE A 143 6.32 10.79 12.12
CA PHE A 143 5.95 10.20 13.40
C PHE A 143 7.15 10.04 14.34
N LEU A 144 8.24 9.41 13.88
CA LEU A 144 9.43 9.19 14.71
C LEU A 144 10.06 10.52 15.16
N LYS A 145 10.08 11.53 14.30
CA LYS A 145 10.51 12.88 14.68
C LYS A 145 9.62 13.49 15.76
N SER A 146 8.30 13.31 15.70
CA SER A 146 7.38 13.79 16.74
C SER A 146 7.57 13.11 18.09
N LYS A 147 8.27 11.96 18.11
CA LYS A 147 8.65 11.20 19.32
C LYS A 147 10.12 11.39 19.71
N GLU A 148 10.83 12.34 19.06
CA GLU A 148 12.23 12.65 19.32
C GLU A 148 13.17 11.43 19.18
N ILE A 149 12.84 10.50 18.26
CA ILE A 149 13.61 9.30 17.98
C ILE A 149 14.83 9.64 17.13
N GLU A 150 16.03 9.39 17.66
CA GLU A 150 17.29 9.67 16.98
C GLU A 150 17.98 8.41 16.44
N ASN A 151 17.89 7.28 17.16
CA ASN A 151 18.63 6.07 16.85
C ASN A 151 17.70 5.02 16.22
N LEU A 152 17.36 5.19 14.94
CA LEU A 152 16.56 4.25 14.17
C LEU A 152 17.44 3.16 13.55
N LEU A 153 17.09 1.89 13.78
CA LEU A 153 17.54 0.74 13.01
C LEU A 153 16.48 0.40 11.96
N ILE A 154 16.89 0.21 10.71
CA ILE A 154 16.00 -0.31 9.65
C ILE A 154 16.45 -1.72 9.30
N LEU A 155 15.56 -2.70 9.47
CA LEU A 155 15.75 -4.10 9.10
C LEU A 155 15.07 -4.36 7.76
N VAL A 156 15.86 -4.81 6.77
CA VAL A 156 15.37 -5.06 5.40
C VAL A 156 15.71 -6.51 5.02
N PRO A 157 14.73 -7.33 4.57
CA PRO A 157 15.03 -8.67 4.13
C PRO A 157 15.83 -8.68 2.82
N GLU A 158 16.77 -9.60 2.67
CA GLU A 158 17.43 -9.89 1.40
C GLU A 158 16.46 -10.59 0.46
N SER A 159 15.68 -9.81 -0.27
CA SER A 159 14.63 -10.25 -1.17
C SER A 159 14.57 -9.39 -2.44
N ASN A 160 13.71 -9.77 -3.37
CA ASN A 160 13.52 -9.03 -4.62
C ASN A 160 13.06 -7.57 -4.47
N PHE A 161 12.46 -7.21 -3.32
CA PHE A 161 12.03 -5.83 -3.09
C PHE A 161 13.07 -4.98 -2.32
N ARG A 162 14.24 -5.52 -1.98
CA ARG A 162 15.33 -4.78 -1.32
C ARG A 162 15.63 -3.45 -2.03
N LYS A 163 15.82 -3.49 -3.36
CA LYS A 163 16.11 -2.28 -4.17
C LYS A 163 15.01 -1.23 -4.05
N GLU A 164 13.76 -1.66 -3.96
CA GLU A 164 12.61 -0.78 -3.77
C GLU A 164 12.68 -0.05 -2.43
N ILE A 165 13.03 -0.77 -1.35
CA ILE A 165 13.18 -0.17 -0.02
C ILE A 165 14.38 0.76 0.05
N ASP A 166 15.53 0.41 -0.53
CA ASP A 166 16.72 1.27 -0.60
C ASP A 166 16.39 2.61 -1.28
N GLU A 167 15.71 2.56 -2.41
CA GLU A 167 15.27 3.74 -3.13
C GLU A 167 14.23 4.56 -2.31
N ALA A 168 13.36 3.88 -1.59
CA ALA A 168 12.36 4.52 -0.74
C ALA A 168 13.01 5.20 0.48
N ILE A 169 14.01 4.60 1.11
CA ILE A 169 14.79 5.22 2.20
C ILE A 169 15.42 6.52 1.69
N THR A 170 16.07 6.48 0.54
CA THR A 170 16.71 7.66 -0.08
C THR A 170 15.67 8.76 -0.38
N LYS A 171 14.56 8.43 -1.03
CA LYS A 171 13.52 9.40 -1.44
C LYS A 171 12.69 9.95 -0.29
N SER A 172 12.46 9.16 0.75
CA SER A 172 11.71 9.58 1.94
C SER A 172 12.51 10.51 2.84
N LYS A 173 13.83 10.50 2.72
CA LYS A 173 14.78 11.22 3.59
C LYS A 173 14.64 10.80 5.06
N ILE A 174 14.22 9.59 5.34
CA ILE A 174 14.20 9.03 6.69
C ILE A 174 15.64 8.87 7.18
N LYS A 175 15.90 9.43 8.38
CA LYS A 175 17.23 9.29 8.98
C LYS A 175 17.29 8.00 9.78
N SER A 176 18.32 7.20 9.55
CA SER A 176 18.59 5.97 10.32
C SER A 176 20.03 5.95 10.80
N LYS A 177 20.25 5.38 11.98
CA LYS A 177 21.59 5.09 12.50
C LYS A 177 22.24 3.94 11.75
N ARG A 178 21.43 2.95 11.35
CA ARG A 178 21.87 1.77 10.62
C ARG A 178 20.74 1.21 9.75
N VAL A 179 21.06 0.81 8.53
CA VAL A 179 20.24 -0.08 7.71
C VAL A 179 20.95 -1.44 7.74
N TYR A 180 20.19 -2.49 8.08
CA TYR A 180 20.72 -3.84 8.19
C TYR A 180 19.92 -4.80 7.32
N PHE A 181 20.62 -5.51 6.42
CA PHE A 181 20.02 -6.50 5.54
C PHE A 181 20.14 -7.88 6.16
N TYR A 182 19.02 -8.56 6.31
CA TYR A 182 18.97 -9.87 6.96
C TYR A 182 18.54 -10.98 6.01
N ASN A 183 19.06 -12.16 6.26
CA ASN A 183 18.67 -13.38 5.55
C ASN A 183 17.33 -13.89 6.06
N THR A 184 16.42 -14.27 5.15
CA THR A 184 15.08 -14.74 5.51
C THR A 184 15.03 -16.17 6.05
N ASN A 185 16.14 -16.93 6.00
CA ASN A 185 16.22 -18.23 6.66
C ASN A 185 16.18 -18.05 8.20
N PRO A 186 15.24 -18.68 8.93
CA PRO A 186 15.02 -18.42 10.37
C PRO A 186 16.27 -18.60 11.25
N THR A 187 17.09 -19.63 11.00
CA THR A 187 18.30 -19.88 11.78
C THR A 187 19.36 -18.78 11.57
N LYS A 188 19.52 -18.30 10.32
CA LYS A 188 20.44 -17.21 10.01
C LYS A 188 19.90 -15.89 10.54
N LEU A 189 18.59 -15.65 10.37
CA LEU A 189 17.91 -14.47 10.89
C LEU A 189 18.14 -14.28 12.39
N THR A 190 17.88 -15.32 13.21
CA THR A 190 18.04 -15.21 14.66
C THR A 190 19.47 -14.84 15.04
N LYS A 191 20.50 -15.46 14.43
CA LYS A 191 21.90 -15.10 14.66
C LYS A 191 22.22 -13.65 14.30
N GLN A 192 21.66 -13.16 13.20
CA GLN A 192 21.83 -11.77 12.74
C GLN A 192 21.13 -10.77 13.67
N ILE A 193 19.96 -11.13 14.21
CA ILE A 193 19.27 -10.31 15.22
C ILE A 193 20.05 -10.31 16.55
N GLU A 194 20.62 -11.43 16.98
CA GLU A 194 21.54 -11.47 18.14
C GLU A 194 22.71 -10.50 17.98
N GLU A 195 23.30 -10.47 16.78
CA GLU A 195 24.42 -9.58 16.48
C GLU A 195 24.00 -8.11 16.52
N VAL A 196 22.95 -7.73 15.79
CA VAL A 196 22.51 -6.33 15.67
C VAL A 196 21.97 -5.76 16.97
N THR A 197 21.40 -6.62 17.84
CA THR A 197 20.91 -6.25 19.18
C THR A 197 21.98 -6.39 20.28
N LYS A 198 23.18 -6.83 19.93
CA LYS A 198 24.28 -7.11 20.88
C LYS A 198 23.90 -8.09 22.00
N TYR A 199 23.06 -9.07 21.69
CA TYR A 199 22.46 -9.97 22.68
C TYR A 199 23.53 -10.68 23.54
N LYS A 200 24.57 -11.27 22.92
CA LYS A 200 25.65 -11.97 23.61
C LYS A 200 26.46 -11.06 24.54
N GLU A 201 26.72 -9.81 24.12
CA GLU A 201 27.39 -8.82 24.95
C GLU A 201 26.55 -8.43 26.14
N ARG A 202 25.25 -8.13 25.92
CA ARG A 202 24.31 -7.78 26.99
C ARG A 202 24.10 -8.93 27.99
N LYS A 203 24.14 -10.20 27.53
CA LYS A 203 24.08 -11.39 28.39
C LYS A 203 25.32 -11.51 29.28
N ARG A 204 26.50 -11.37 28.69
CA ARG A 204 27.77 -11.34 29.47
C ARG A 204 27.82 -10.21 30.48
N ASN A 205 27.32 -9.02 30.13
CA ASN A 205 27.23 -7.91 31.07
C ASN A 205 26.37 -8.22 32.28
N LEU A 206 25.24 -8.94 32.09
CA LEU A 206 24.42 -9.40 33.20
C LEU A 206 25.14 -10.36 34.09
N GLU A 207 25.75 -11.40 33.53
CA GLU A 207 26.52 -12.42 34.25
C GLU A 207 27.67 -11.76 35.07
N SER A 208 28.45 -10.88 34.43
CA SER A 208 29.55 -10.17 35.07
C SER A 208 29.08 -9.25 36.20
N GLU A 209 27.95 -8.58 36.06
CA GLU A 209 27.42 -7.73 37.14
C GLU A 209 26.91 -8.52 38.33
N ILE A 210 26.26 -9.66 38.10
CA ILE A 210 25.83 -10.57 39.18
C ILE A 210 27.06 -11.10 39.95
N GLU A 211 28.10 -11.53 39.21
CA GLU A 211 29.34 -12.00 39.86
C GLU A 211 30.04 -10.89 40.64
N ARG A 212 30.09 -9.67 40.11
CA ARG A 212 30.65 -8.51 40.79
C ARG A 212 29.95 -8.26 42.15
N LEU A 213 28.62 -8.22 42.12
CA LEU A 213 27.80 -7.98 43.31
C LEU A 213 27.94 -9.08 44.37
N LYS A 214 28.06 -10.35 43.95
CA LYS A 214 28.31 -11.48 44.86
C LYS A 214 29.70 -11.38 45.53
N LYS A 215 30.74 -10.98 44.78
CA LYS A 215 32.10 -10.81 45.30
C LYS A 215 32.23 -9.61 46.24
N GLU A 216 31.45 -8.55 46.00
CA GLU A 216 31.51 -7.31 46.80
C GLU A 216 30.87 -7.53 48.20
N ASP A 217 29.64 -7.94 48.27
CA ASP A 217 28.89 -8.30 49.50
C ASP A 217 27.57 -8.96 49.09
N GLU A 218 27.51 -10.29 49.14
CA GLU A 218 26.34 -11.06 48.69
C GLU A 218 25.10 -10.81 49.54
N GLU A 219 25.25 -10.70 50.87
CA GLU A 219 24.12 -10.49 51.76
C GLU A 219 23.48 -9.11 51.52
N LYS A 220 24.30 -8.07 51.50
CA LYS A 220 23.87 -6.70 51.27
C LYS A 220 23.23 -6.53 49.87
N ASN A 221 23.78 -7.21 48.87
CA ASN A 221 23.32 -7.11 47.48
C ASN A 221 22.24 -8.12 47.10
N SER A 222 21.79 -9.00 48.01
CA SER A 222 20.90 -10.14 47.71
C SER A 222 19.62 -9.74 46.96
N ASN A 223 18.99 -8.64 47.33
CA ASN A 223 17.77 -8.14 46.66
C ASN A 223 18.04 -7.65 45.23
N LEU A 224 19.20 -7.04 44.97
CA LEU A 224 19.61 -6.60 43.65
C LEU A 224 19.98 -7.79 42.76
N ILE A 225 20.72 -8.74 43.30
CA ILE A 225 21.08 -10.00 42.64
C ILE A 225 19.81 -10.74 42.21
N LYS A 226 18.86 -10.97 43.13
CA LYS A 226 17.54 -11.59 42.79
C LYS A 226 16.77 -10.85 41.72
N LYS A 227 16.92 -9.53 41.63
CA LYS A 227 16.31 -8.70 40.57
C LYS A 227 17.00 -8.88 39.22
N LEU A 228 18.32 -9.00 39.20
CA LEU A 228 19.13 -9.24 38.01
C LEU A 228 18.93 -10.65 37.46
N GLU A 229 18.88 -11.66 38.34
CA GLU A 229 18.66 -13.07 37.96
C GLU A 229 17.31 -13.31 37.26
N LYS A 230 16.35 -12.37 37.37
CA LYS A 230 15.06 -12.40 36.63
C LYS A 230 15.14 -11.78 35.24
N ARG A 231 16.30 -11.29 34.82
CA ARG A 231 16.51 -10.67 33.50
C ARG A 231 17.27 -11.62 32.59
N ASP A 232 17.05 -11.46 31.28
CA ASP A 232 17.82 -12.20 30.27
C ASP A 232 19.08 -11.44 29.84
N THR A 233 19.07 -10.10 29.94
CA THR A 233 20.22 -9.27 29.53
C THR A 233 20.37 -8.01 30.39
N LEU A 234 21.57 -7.41 30.35
CA LEU A 234 21.89 -6.12 30.97
C LEU A 234 22.55 -5.20 29.94
N GLY A 235 22.00 -3.99 29.79
CA GLY A 235 22.51 -2.96 28.87
C GLY A 235 21.50 -2.53 27.80
N LYS A 236 21.90 -1.52 27.01
CA LYS A 236 21.07 -0.95 25.93
C LYS A 236 21.40 -1.59 24.59
N ILE A 237 20.43 -1.76 23.74
CA ILE A 237 20.64 -2.22 22.35
C ILE A 237 21.20 -1.12 21.44
N GLY A 238 21.13 0.15 21.87
CA GLY A 238 21.67 1.29 21.15
C GLY A 238 20.75 1.85 20.04
N TYR A 239 19.49 1.45 20.05
CA TYR A 239 18.42 1.95 19.19
C TYR A 239 17.21 2.34 20.01
N ASP A 240 16.51 3.40 19.59
CA ASP A 240 15.26 3.88 20.19
C ASP A 240 14.05 3.36 19.43
N SER A 241 14.25 3.04 18.13
CA SER A 241 13.24 2.43 17.26
C SER A 241 13.87 1.41 16.32
N ILE A 242 13.09 0.38 15.98
CA ILE A 242 13.42 -0.63 14.97
C ILE A 242 12.27 -0.65 13.95
N LEU A 243 12.58 -0.29 12.69
CA LEU A 243 11.66 -0.39 11.58
C LEU A 243 11.94 -1.68 10.81
N ILE A 244 10.93 -2.52 10.69
CA ILE A 244 11.00 -3.82 10.01
C ILE A 244 10.29 -3.68 8.67
N ALA A 245 11.06 -3.69 7.56
CA ALA A 245 10.51 -3.57 6.20
C ALA A 245 10.10 -4.94 5.65
N ASP A 246 9.21 -5.64 6.36
CA ASP A 246 8.74 -6.97 6.00
C ASP A 246 7.24 -7.15 6.29
N PHE A 247 6.68 -8.27 5.84
CA PHE A 247 5.25 -8.57 5.89
C PHE A 247 5.01 -10.02 6.30
N ASN A 248 3.78 -10.33 6.72
CA ASN A 248 3.30 -11.69 6.98
C ASN A 248 4.26 -12.49 7.88
N GLU A 249 4.63 -13.70 7.48
CA GLU A 249 5.49 -14.60 8.26
C GLU A 249 6.93 -14.07 8.41
N GLY A 250 7.44 -13.30 7.43
CA GLY A 250 8.74 -12.64 7.54
C GLY A 250 8.76 -11.63 8.69
N LEU A 251 7.76 -10.76 8.77
CA LEU A 251 7.59 -9.81 9.87
C LEU A 251 7.50 -10.53 11.22
N LYS A 252 6.67 -11.57 11.33
CA LYS A 252 6.51 -12.36 12.57
C LYS A 252 7.82 -13.01 12.99
N SER A 253 8.59 -13.54 12.06
CA SER A 253 9.90 -14.17 12.35
C SER A 253 10.91 -13.17 12.90
N VAL A 254 10.96 -11.96 12.35
CA VAL A 254 11.83 -10.89 12.87
C VAL A 254 11.37 -10.46 14.25
N LEU A 255 10.08 -10.22 14.45
CA LEU A 255 9.51 -9.83 15.73
C LEU A 255 9.79 -10.87 16.81
N THR A 256 9.61 -12.16 16.51
CA THR A 256 9.92 -13.27 17.42
C THR A 256 11.42 -13.31 17.76
N SER A 257 12.30 -13.10 16.79
CA SER A 257 13.75 -13.05 17.03
C SER A 257 14.16 -11.84 17.89
N LEU A 258 13.49 -10.69 17.73
CA LEU A 258 13.68 -9.51 18.59
C LEU A 258 13.25 -9.80 20.03
N LEU A 259 12.11 -10.46 20.23
CA LEU A 259 11.66 -10.88 21.55
C LEU A 259 12.65 -11.86 22.20
N TYR A 260 13.10 -12.87 21.46
CA TYR A 260 14.11 -13.84 21.93
C TYR A 260 15.40 -13.13 22.37
N THR A 261 15.78 -12.03 21.74
CA THR A 261 16.97 -11.25 22.09
C THR A 261 16.71 -10.17 23.15
N ASP A 262 15.62 -10.31 23.92
CA ASP A 262 15.23 -9.40 25.02
C ASP A 262 15.10 -7.93 24.57
N VAL A 263 14.51 -7.73 23.38
CA VAL A 263 14.09 -6.40 22.92
C VAL A 263 12.71 -6.10 23.49
N ASN A 264 12.65 -5.12 24.40
CA ASN A 264 11.40 -4.76 25.06
C ASN A 264 10.60 -3.74 24.25
N PRO A 265 9.42 -4.10 23.69
CA PRO A 265 8.60 -3.20 22.87
C PRO A 265 8.05 -1.99 23.64
N LYS A 266 7.99 -2.04 24.98
CA LYS A 266 7.60 -0.89 25.81
C LYS A 266 8.70 0.17 25.93
N LYS A 267 9.93 -0.16 25.56
CA LYS A 267 11.09 0.75 25.61
C LYS A 267 11.61 1.12 24.24
N ILE A 268 11.32 0.32 23.23
CA ILE A 268 11.77 0.47 21.86
C ILE A 268 10.55 0.54 20.95
N TYR A 269 10.47 1.57 20.11
CA TYR A 269 9.40 1.66 19.12
C TYR A 269 9.58 0.58 18.04
N LEU A 270 8.81 -0.49 18.10
CA LEU A 270 8.74 -1.48 17.02
C LEU A 270 7.81 -0.97 15.94
N THR A 271 8.36 -0.66 14.79
CA THR A 271 7.63 -0.08 13.66
C THR A 271 7.73 -0.97 12.43
N THR A 272 6.73 -0.93 11.55
CA THR A 272 6.75 -1.69 10.29
C THR A 272 6.11 -0.89 9.16
N LEU A 273 6.05 -1.47 7.97
CA LEU A 273 5.33 -0.91 6.82
C LEU A 273 3.82 -1.16 6.94
N ASN A 274 3.03 -0.74 5.94
CA ASN A 274 1.58 -0.93 5.92
C ASN A 274 1.20 -2.42 6.01
N GLN A 275 0.40 -2.75 7.00
CA GLN A 275 -0.08 -4.12 7.26
C GLN A 275 -1.60 -4.26 7.02
N TRP A 276 -2.24 -3.32 6.34
CA TRP A 276 -3.66 -3.37 5.96
C TRP A 276 -4.63 -3.73 7.09
N PHE A 277 -4.29 -3.39 8.34
CA PHE A 277 -5.07 -3.76 9.53
C PHE A 277 -5.14 -5.28 9.77
N ASP A 278 -4.07 -6.01 9.45
CA ASP A 278 -3.98 -7.46 9.66
C ASP A 278 -4.25 -7.84 11.12
N LYS A 279 -5.34 -8.57 11.34
CA LYS A 279 -5.77 -9.00 12.67
C LYS A 279 -4.81 -10.03 13.28
N SER A 280 -4.04 -10.76 12.48
CA SER A 280 -3.08 -11.74 12.99
C SER A 280 -1.96 -11.11 13.82
N LEU A 281 -1.70 -9.82 13.64
CA LEU A 281 -0.75 -9.08 14.46
C LEU A 281 -1.29 -8.76 15.86
N ILE A 282 -2.61 -8.75 16.05
CA ILE A 282 -3.26 -8.53 17.34
C ILE A 282 -2.94 -9.67 18.33
N ASP A 283 -2.79 -10.89 17.82
CA ASP A 283 -2.55 -12.08 18.63
C ASP A 283 -1.12 -12.14 19.16
N LEU A 284 -0.21 -11.32 18.65
CA LEU A 284 1.19 -11.24 19.06
C LEU A 284 1.40 -10.32 20.28
N SER A 285 0.59 -10.48 21.34
CA SER A 285 0.51 -9.55 22.48
C SER A 285 1.84 -9.29 23.21
N SER A 286 2.75 -10.25 23.24
CA SER A 286 4.10 -10.10 23.83
C SER A 286 5.01 -9.13 23.07
N LEU A 287 4.65 -8.80 21.82
CA LEU A 287 5.40 -7.91 20.92
C LEU A 287 4.80 -6.52 20.83
N HIS A 288 3.71 -6.27 21.55
CA HIS A 288 3.05 -4.96 21.55
C HIS A 288 3.72 -3.96 22.49
N PRO A 289 3.68 -2.66 22.16
CA PRO A 289 3.03 -2.07 20.98
C PRO A 289 3.83 -2.22 19.68
N ILE A 290 3.11 -2.37 18.55
CA ILE A 290 3.65 -2.30 17.18
C ILE A 290 3.03 -1.10 16.48
N TYR A 291 3.82 -0.37 15.70
CA TYR A 291 3.39 0.82 14.97
C TYR A 291 3.52 0.64 13.47
N PHE A 292 2.53 1.07 12.70
CA PHE A 292 2.58 0.96 11.25
C PHE A 292 1.82 2.11 10.54
N PRO A 293 2.29 2.56 9.37
CA PRO A 293 1.57 3.51 8.54
C PRO A 293 0.47 2.79 7.74
N SER A 294 -0.71 3.37 7.67
CA SER A 294 -1.78 2.85 6.82
C SER A 294 -2.72 3.98 6.36
N VAL A 295 -3.70 3.60 5.58
CA VAL A 295 -4.78 4.47 5.11
C VAL A 295 -5.66 4.94 6.26
N ASN A 296 -6.54 5.93 6.00
CA ASN A 296 -7.54 6.30 6.99
C ASN A 296 -8.51 5.14 7.24
N LYS A 297 -8.52 4.62 8.46
CA LYS A 297 -9.30 3.43 8.86
C LYS A 297 -10.81 3.65 8.75
N GLU A 298 -11.29 4.84 9.12
CA GLU A 298 -12.71 5.16 9.08
C GLU A 298 -13.21 5.19 7.63
N LEU A 299 -12.51 5.92 6.75
CA LEU A 299 -12.85 5.99 5.34
C LEU A 299 -12.78 4.62 4.66
N PHE A 300 -11.80 3.80 5.04
CA PHE A 300 -11.70 2.42 4.55
C PHE A 300 -12.89 1.57 5.01
N GLN A 301 -13.29 1.69 6.28
CA GLN A 301 -14.45 0.97 6.81
C GLN A 301 -15.76 1.43 6.15
N GLU A 302 -15.95 2.73 5.92
CA GLU A 302 -17.09 3.26 5.16
C GLU A 302 -17.16 2.64 3.75
N PHE A 303 -16.02 2.59 3.04
CA PHE A 303 -15.96 1.95 1.73
C PHE A 303 -16.35 0.47 1.80
N VAL A 304 -15.83 -0.27 2.79
CA VAL A 304 -16.17 -1.70 2.98
C VAL A 304 -17.66 -1.89 3.24
N GLN A 305 -18.28 -1.02 4.05
CA GLN A 305 -19.73 -1.08 4.31
C GLN A 305 -20.54 -0.75 3.06
N GLU A 306 -20.19 0.29 2.33
CA GLU A 306 -20.84 0.68 1.07
C GLU A 306 -20.71 -0.45 0.02
N TYR A 307 -19.55 -1.05 -0.11
CA TYR A 307 -19.32 -2.18 -1.01
C TYR A 307 -20.18 -3.39 -0.62
N LYS A 308 -20.21 -3.78 0.67
CA LYS A 308 -21.04 -4.89 1.17
C LYS A 308 -22.52 -4.65 0.94
N LYS A 309 -23.00 -3.43 1.17
CA LYS A 309 -24.40 -3.06 0.94
C LYS A 309 -24.81 -3.26 -0.53
N ASN A 310 -23.93 -2.95 -1.48
CA ASN A 310 -24.24 -3.01 -2.90
C ASN A 310 -23.99 -4.40 -3.52
N TYR A 311 -23.02 -5.17 -3.01
CA TYR A 311 -22.56 -6.41 -3.66
C TYR A 311 -22.64 -7.66 -2.79
N PHE A 312 -23.11 -7.56 -1.55
CA PHE A 312 -23.28 -8.68 -0.59
C PHE A 312 -21.99 -9.51 -0.40
N SER A 313 -20.83 -8.88 -0.57
CA SER A 313 -19.50 -9.50 -0.47
C SER A 313 -18.49 -8.50 0.09
N SER A 314 -17.40 -8.98 0.68
CA SER A 314 -16.31 -8.13 1.11
C SER A 314 -15.44 -7.72 -0.10
N PRO A 315 -14.95 -6.46 -0.16
CA PRO A 315 -13.98 -6.06 -1.17
C PRO A 315 -12.62 -6.70 -0.87
N ASP A 316 -11.81 -6.87 -1.93
CA ASP A 316 -10.38 -7.06 -1.79
C ASP A 316 -9.71 -5.76 -1.33
N GLU A 317 -8.64 -5.87 -0.55
CA GLU A 317 -7.96 -4.70 0.05
C GLU A 317 -7.45 -3.70 -0.99
N ILE A 318 -7.04 -4.15 -2.17
CA ILE A 318 -6.53 -3.28 -3.24
C ILE A 318 -7.68 -2.58 -3.99
N SER A 319 -8.88 -3.16 -3.97
CA SER A 319 -9.98 -2.67 -4.82
C SER A 319 -10.42 -1.24 -4.51
N PHE A 320 -10.25 -0.76 -3.26
CA PHE A 320 -10.60 0.60 -2.92
C PHE A 320 -9.68 1.66 -3.57
N ILE A 321 -8.43 1.26 -3.95
CA ILE A 321 -7.55 2.11 -4.75
C ILE A 321 -8.21 2.42 -6.11
N SER A 322 -8.92 1.44 -6.68
CA SER A 322 -9.67 1.64 -7.93
C SER A 322 -10.73 2.73 -7.80
N TYR A 323 -11.48 2.72 -6.70
CA TYR A 323 -12.47 3.77 -6.40
C TYR A 323 -11.80 5.15 -6.44
N ASP A 324 -10.66 5.31 -5.78
CA ASP A 324 -9.95 6.58 -5.70
C ASP A 324 -9.29 6.97 -7.03
N LEU A 325 -8.75 6.02 -7.79
CA LEU A 325 -8.16 6.32 -9.10
C LEU A 325 -9.22 6.75 -10.13
N ILE A 326 -10.42 6.17 -10.11
CA ILE A 326 -11.56 6.64 -10.90
C ILE A 326 -11.94 8.07 -10.48
N GLY A 327 -12.11 8.29 -9.17
CA GLY A 327 -12.45 9.61 -8.63
C GLY A 327 -11.41 10.68 -8.96
N LEU A 328 -10.11 10.37 -8.82
CA LEU A 328 -9.01 11.25 -9.21
C LEU A 328 -9.05 11.59 -10.69
N THR A 329 -9.20 10.56 -11.53
CA THR A 329 -9.24 10.71 -12.99
C THR A 329 -10.37 11.63 -13.39
N TYR A 330 -11.59 11.39 -12.88
CA TYR A 330 -12.74 12.25 -13.13
C TYR A 330 -12.51 13.69 -12.64
N TYR A 331 -12.01 13.86 -11.43
CA TYR A 331 -11.72 15.18 -10.86
C TYR A 331 -10.77 15.98 -11.75
N LEU A 332 -9.69 15.35 -12.22
CA LEU A 332 -8.70 16.02 -13.06
C LEU A 332 -9.26 16.35 -14.46
N ILE A 333 -9.99 15.42 -15.07
CA ILE A 333 -10.65 15.63 -16.37
C ILE A 333 -11.66 16.78 -16.29
N ARG A 334 -12.50 16.78 -15.24
CA ARG A 334 -13.46 17.86 -15.01
C ARG A 334 -12.76 19.21 -14.79
N LYS A 335 -11.66 19.23 -14.03
CA LYS A 335 -10.87 20.45 -13.79
C LYS A 335 -10.17 20.95 -15.03
N ASN A 336 -9.94 20.10 -16.02
CA ASN A 336 -9.33 20.42 -17.31
C ASN A 336 -10.39 20.53 -18.43
N ASP A 337 -11.60 21.00 -18.09
CA ASP A 337 -12.71 21.24 -19.03
C ASP A 337 -13.03 20.04 -19.92
N PHE A 338 -12.95 18.83 -19.37
CA PHE A 338 -13.14 17.55 -20.05
C PHE A 338 -12.13 17.25 -21.18
N ILE A 339 -10.99 17.95 -21.19
CA ILE A 339 -9.89 17.68 -22.12
C ILE A 339 -8.94 16.67 -21.48
N VAL A 340 -8.65 15.58 -22.20
CA VAL A 340 -7.67 14.57 -21.81
C VAL A 340 -6.39 14.76 -22.63
N ASP A 341 -5.35 15.27 -21.99
CA ASP A 341 -4.04 15.53 -22.58
C ASP A 341 -2.90 14.94 -21.72
N ASP A 342 -1.67 14.98 -22.21
CA ASP A 342 -0.48 14.44 -21.57
C ASP A 342 -0.08 15.20 -20.27
N LYS A 343 -0.64 16.41 -20.06
CA LYS A 343 -0.33 17.25 -18.90
C LYS A 343 -1.28 17.02 -17.73
N LEU A 344 -2.36 16.27 -17.93
CA LEU A 344 -3.42 16.07 -16.95
C LEU A 344 -2.89 15.67 -15.55
N PHE A 345 -1.85 14.82 -15.50
CA PHE A 345 -1.26 14.31 -14.27
C PHE A 345 0.05 15.02 -13.87
N MET A 346 0.49 16.02 -14.63
CA MET A 346 1.75 16.74 -14.37
C MET A 346 1.61 17.79 -13.27
N ASN A 347 0.49 18.49 -13.24
CA ASN A 347 0.25 19.58 -12.31
C ASN A 347 0.02 19.06 -10.89
N LYS A 348 0.45 19.87 -9.91
CA LYS A 348 0.23 19.55 -8.50
C LYS A 348 -1.25 19.66 -8.13
N ASN A 349 -1.86 18.54 -7.79
CA ASN A 349 -3.22 18.47 -7.29
C ASN A 349 -3.28 17.64 -6.01
N LYS A 350 -4.15 18.03 -5.08
CA LYS A 350 -4.49 17.25 -3.90
C LYS A 350 -5.88 16.65 -4.11
N PHE A 351 -6.05 15.43 -3.68
CA PHE A 351 -7.29 14.69 -3.76
C PHE A 351 -7.57 14.02 -2.42
N LYS A 352 -8.83 14.05 -1.96
CA LYS A 352 -9.29 13.34 -0.78
C LYS A 352 -10.23 12.22 -1.23
N GLY A 353 -9.75 11.01 -1.15
CA GLY A 353 -10.47 9.79 -1.51
C GLY A 353 -10.79 8.92 -0.30
N LYS A 354 -11.15 7.67 -0.56
CA LYS A 354 -11.38 6.65 0.48
C LYS A 354 -10.07 6.12 1.09
N VAL A 355 -8.94 6.25 0.38
CA VAL A 355 -7.59 6.01 0.94
C VAL A 355 -7.22 7.08 1.98
N GLY A 356 -7.82 8.24 1.89
CA GLY A 356 -7.42 9.44 2.60
C GLY A 356 -6.96 10.53 1.63
N GLU A 357 -6.04 11.36 2.08
CA GLU A 357 -5.47 12.40 1.22
C GLU A 357 -4.29 11.86 0.43
N PHE A 358 -4.23 12.19 -0.85
CA PHE A 358 -3.04 11.98 -1.66
C PHE A 358 -2.82 13.13 -2.62
N GLN A 359 -1.59 13.26 -3.06
CA GLN A 359 -1.16 14.30 -3.98
C GLN A 359 -0.63 13.67 -5.26
N ILE A 360 -1.04 14.21 -6.39
CA ILE A 360 -0.40 13.91 -7.67
C ILE A 360 0.41 15.12 -8.14
N SER A 361 1.61 14.87 -8.67
CA SER A 361 2.47 15.88 -9.26
C SER A 361 3.56 15.19 -10.09
N LYS A 362 3.84 15.70 -11.28
CA LYS A 362 4.88 15.19 -12.19
C LYS A 362 4.75 13.66 -12.39
N ASN A 363 3.54 13.21 -12.68
CA ASN A 363 3.19 11.80 -12.86
C ASN A 363 3.57 10.88 -11.67
N LYS A 364 3.50 11.41 -10.43
CA LYS A 364 3.76 10.64 -9.22
C LYS A 364 2.65 10.86 -8.20
N ILE A 365 2.16 9.78 -7.61
CA ILE A 365 1.19 9.81 -6.52
C ILE A 365 1.92 9.61 -5.20
N ARG A 366 1.57 10.44 -4.20
CA ARG A 366 2.02 10.34 -2.82
C ARG A 366 0.82 10.32 -1.91
N HIS A 367 0.70 9.27 -1.13
CA HIS A 367 -0.34 9.13 -0.12
C HIS A 367 0.10 9.78 1.19
N LYS A 368 -0.82 10.50 1.83
CA LYS A 368 -0.68 10.95 3.21
C LYS A 368 -1.34 9.90 4.09
N LEU A 369 -0.50 9.11 4.76
CA LEU A 369 -0.96 8.01 5.61
C LEU A 369 -1.14 8.47 7.06
N LYS A 370 -1.75 7.62 7.87
CA LYS A 370 -1.89 7.72 9.32
C LYS A 370 -1.00 6.70 9.99
N ILE A 371 -0.61 6.94 11.25
CA ILE A 371 0.09 5.93 12.06
C ILE A 371 -0.90 5.27 13.00
N TYR A 372 -0.87 3.96 13.00
CA TYR A 372 -1.64 3.10 13.88
C TYR A 372 -0.74 2.39 14.87
N LYS A 373 -1.28 2.17 16.07
CA LYS A 373 -0.68 1.37 17.13
C LYS A 373 -1.52 0.13 17.35
N ILE A 374 -0.88 -1.04 17.40
CA ILE A 374 -1.48 -2.29 17.82
C ILE A 374 -1.09 -2.51 19.28
N GLU A 375 -2.06 -2.49 20.16
CA GLU A 375 -1.90 -2.75 21.59
C GLU A 375 -3.25 -3.19 22.19
N ASN A 376 -3.23 -3.96 23.27
CA ASN A 376 -4.42 -4.38 24.02
C ASN A 376 -5.55 -4.95 23.13
N LYS A 377 -5.19 -5.76 22.15
CA LYS A 377 -6.13 -6.35 21.15
C LYS A 377 -6.89 -5.32 20.30
N SER A 378 -6.38 -4.12 20.19
CA SER A 378 -6.96 -3.04 19.39
C SER A 378 -5.97 -2.46 18.40
N ILE A 379 -6.49 -1.81 17.36
CA ILE A 379 -5.73 -1.01 16.40
C ILE A 379 -6.27 0.42 16.48
N GLU A 380 -5.45 1.33 16.97
CA GLU A 380 -5.80 2.73 17.22
C GLU A 380 -4.98 3.67 16.35
N GLU A 381 -5.62 4.71 15.79
CA GLU A 381 -4.94 5.82 15.14
C GLU A 381 -4.28 6.70 16.21
N ILE A 382 -2.99 7.05 16.01
CA ILE A 382 -2.22 7.83 16.99
C ILE A 382 -1.49 9.03 16.37
N PHE A 383 -1.47 9.15 15.02
CA PHE A 383 -0.79 10.25 14.33
C PHE A 383 -1.33 10.46 12.91
#